data_dd61d85b1a7175eb1e46c8c078ce7637
#
_entry.id   dd61d85b1a7175eb1e46c8c078ce7637
#
_cell.length_a   1.000
_cell.length_b   1.000
_cell.length_c   1.000
_cell.angle_alpha   90.00
_cell.angle_beta   90.00
_cell.angle_gamma   90.00
#
_symmetry.space_group_name_H-M   'P 1'
#
loop_
_entity.id
_entity.type
_entity.pdbx_description
1 polymer ?
#
loop_
_entity_poly.entity_id
_entity_poly.type
_entity_poly.pdbx_seq_one_letter_code
_entity_poly.pdbx_strand_id
1 'polypeptide(L)'
;LPPLYESTRDRALINLMILELAAMPVREFDIPLPRHPALLALCQAFLLNPSIHDPAERWANALFMSDSTFRRHFLTQMGMSFSVWRQRACVVSALALLITGKPVNEVALTLGYDNASSFATMFRRVTGQPPSYYHPALFKKFHGTGHRS
;
A
#
# COMPACT_ATOMS: atom_id res chain seq x y z
N LEU A 1 19.02 -14.89 -9.49
CA LEU A 1 18.73 -13.82 -8.54
C LEU A 1 19.08 -14.27 -7.14
N PRO A 2 19.98 -13.55 -6.47
CA PRO A 2 20.22 -13.85 -5.09
C PRO A 2 18.92 -13.75 -4.30
N PRO A 3 18.62 -14.66 -3.39
CA PRO A 3 17.44 -14.55 -2.57
C PRO A 3 17.49 -13.24 -1.80
N LEU A 4 16.35 -12.53 -1.76
CA LEU A 4 16.19 -11.25 -1.07
C LEU A 4 16.52 -11.32 0.43
N TYR A 5 16.65 -12.53 0.96
CA TYR A 5 16.87 -12.82 2.38
C TYR A 5 18.04 -13.78 2.55
N GLU A 6 19.24 -13.27 2.36
CA GLU A 6 20.44 -14.11 2.45
C GLU A 6 20.90 -14.37 3.88
N SER A 7 20.45 -13.58 4.86
CA SER A 7 20.89 -13.74 6.23
C SER A 7 19.74 -14.01 7.18
N THR A 8 19.99 -14.82 8.19
CA THR A 8 19.07 -15.05 9.32
C THR A 8 18.67 -13.73 9.99
N ARG A 9 19.60 -12.76 10.00
CA ARG A 9 19.38 -11.42 10.54
C ARG A 9 18.34 -10.65 9.74
N ASP A 10 18.41 -10.72 8.41
CA ASP A 10 17.46 -10.01 7.55
C ASP A 10 16.05 -10.61 7.68
N ARG A 11 15.95 -11.92 7.81
CA ARG A 11 14.68 -12.59 8.11
C ARG A 11 14.12 -12.16 9.47
N ALA A 12 14.95 -12.07 10.48
CA ALA A 12 14.53 -11.63 11.81
C ALA A 12 14.05 -10.20 11.82
N LEU A 13 14.73 -9.30 11.10
CA LEU A 13 14.32 -7.90 10.95
C LEU A 13 12.99 -7.77 10.23
N ILE A 14 12.80 -8.50 9.16
CA ILE A 14 11.54 -8.48 8.39
C ILE A 14 10.41 -9.04 9.23
N ASN A 15 10.62 -10.15 9.93
CA ASN A 15 9.63 -10.71 10.84
C ASN A 15 9.26 -9.71 11.94
N LEU A 16 10.24 -9.02 12.51
CA LEU A 16 10.02 -8.00 13.53
C LEU A 16 9.23 -6.83 12.96
N MET A 17 9.52 -6.37 11.74
CA MET A 17 8.76 -5.32 11.08
C MET A 17 7.32 -5.75 10.79
N ILE A 18 7.11 -6.99 10.37
CA ILE A 18 5.77 -7.55 10.16
C ILE A 18 5.00 -7.58 11.47
N LEU A 19 5.65 -7.98 12.58
CA LEU A 19 5.03 -7.97 13.90
C LEU A 19 4.68 -6.57 14.37
N GLU A 20 5.56 -5.60 14.14
CA GLU A 20 5.31 -4.19 14.43
C GLU A 20 4.12 -3.64 13.63
N LEU A 21 4.04 -3.97 12.35
CA LEU A 21 2.91 -3.60 11.49
C LEU A 21 1.62 -4.27 11.95
N ALA A 22 1.69 -5.53 12.36
CA ALA A 22 0.54 -6.28 12.87
C ALA A 22 0.05 -5.74 14.22
N ALA A 23 0.95 -5.15 15.01
CA ALA A 23 0.60 -4.51 16.28
C ALA A 23 0.00 -3.12 16.11
N MET A 24 0.12 -2.50 14.93
CA MET A 24 -0.55 -1.25 14.62
C MET A 24 -2.06 -1.46 14.55
N PRO A 25 -2.88 -0.41 14.84
CA PRO A 25 -4.32 -0.52 14.67
C PRO A 25 -4.65 -0.94 13.24
N VAL A 26 -5.00 -2.20 13.06
CA VAL A 26 -5.21 -2.86 11.76
C VAL A 26 -6.23 -2.10 10.90
N ARG A 27 -7.13 -1.36 11.51
CA ARG A 27 -8.18 -0.59 10.83
C ARG A 27 -7.65 0.49 9.91
N GLU A 28 -6.46 1.01 10.14
CA GLU A 28 -5.86 2.05 9.29
C GLU A 28 -5.34 1.49 7.97
N PHE A 29 -5.03 0.19 7.94
CA PHE A 29 -4.42 -0.48 6.80
C PHE A 29 -5.32 -1.53 6.16
N ASP A 30 -6.50 -1.79 6.72
CA ASP A 30 -7.45 -2.72 6.15
C ASP A 30 -7.99 -2.20 4.82
N ILE A 31 -7.97 -3.08 3.83
CA ILE A 31 -8.62 -2.83 2.55
C ILE A 31 -9.91 -3.63 2.52
N PRO A 32 -11.08 -2.96 2.54
CA PRO A 32 -12.32 -3.66 2.35
C PRO A 32 -12.42 -4.23 0.95
N LEU A 33 -13.03 -5.40 0.82
CA LEU A 33 -13.33 -6.03 -0.46
C LEU A 33 -14.84 -6.18 -0.61
N PRO A 34 -15.38 -5.98 -1.81
CA PRO A 34 -16.81 -6.05 -2.03
C PRO A 34 -17.30 -7.49 -2.10
N ARG A 35 -18.60 -7.68 -1.89
CA ARG A 35 -19.26 -8.98 -2.10
C ARG A 35 -19.66 -9.20 -3.56
N HIS A 36 -19.89 -8.12 -4.31
CA HIS A 36 -20.27 -8.20 -5.72
C HIS A 36 -19.16 -8.85 -6.55
N PRO A 37 -19.40 -9.99 -7.22
CA PRO A 37 -18.31 -10.75 -7.85
C PRO A 37 -17.52 -9.99 -8.90
N ALA A 38 -18.18 -9.21 -9.75
CA ALA A 38 -17.50 -8.45 -10.81
C ALA A 38 -16.63 -7.32 -10.21
N LEU A 39 -17.14 -6.62 -9.21
CA LEU A 39 -16.38 -5.59 -8.52
C LEU A 39 -15.21 -6.20 -7.73
N LEU A 40 -15.42 -7.33 -7.09
CA LEU A 40 -14.36 -8.07 -6.39
C LEU A 40 -13.22 -8.42 -7.34
N ALA A 41 -13.53 -8.91 -8.53
CA ALA A 41 -12.52 -9.24 -9.53
C ALA A 41 -11.69 -8.02 -9.93
N LEU A 42 -12.32 -6.86 -10.09
CA LEU A 42 -11.62 -5.60 -10.38
C LEU A 42 -10.71 -5.17 -9.22
N CYS A 43 -11.18 -5.28 -8.00
CA CYS A 43 -10.38 -4.97 -6.81
C CYS A 43 -9.16 -5.90 -6.71
N GLN A 44 -9.34 -7.18 -6.91
CA GLN A 44 -8.26 -8.16 -6.87
C GLN A 44 -7.23 -7.92 -7.97
N ALA A 45 -7.68 -7.63 -9.19
CA ALA A 45 -6.79 -7.29 -10.30
C ALA A 45 -5.99 -6.01 -10.00
N PHE A 46 -6.63 -5.00 -9.41
CA PHE A 46 -5.96 -3.76 -9.00
C PHE A 46 -4.86 -4.05 -7.97
N LEU A 47 -5.12 -4.88 -6.98
CA LEU A 47 -4.15 -5.20 -5.93
C LEU A 47 -2.92 -5.93 -6.46
N LEU A 48 -3.02 -6.62 -7.58
CA LEU A 48 -1.88 -7.26 -8.23
C LEU A 48 -0.96 -6.26 -8.93
N ASN A 49 -1.50 -5.14 -9.39
CA ASN A 49 -0.74 -4.09 -10.09
C ASN A 49 -1.36 -2.71 -9.82
N PRO A 50 -1.26 -2.22 -8.59
CA PRO A 50 -1.93 -0.97 -8.21
C PRO A 50 -1.30 0.24 -8.87
N SER A 51 -2.16 1.19 -9.26
CA SER A 51 -1.73 2.49 -9.78
C SER A 51 -2.65 3.58 -9.28
N ILE A 52 -2.06 4.67 -8.79
CA ILE A 52 -2.82 5.83 -8.32
C ILE A 52 -3.60 6.50 -9.46
N HIS A 53 -3.20 6.26 -10.70
CA HIS A 53 -3.83 6.82 -11.88
C HIS A 53 -4.89 5.93 -12.52
N ASP A 54 -5.16 4.76 -11.98
CA ASP A 54 -6.22 3.89 -12.51
C ASP A 54 -7.56 4.61 -12.43
N PRO A 55 -8.18 4.97 -13.57
CA PRO A 55 -9.34 5.85 -13.55
C PRO A 55 -10.62 5.09 -13.19
N ALA A 56 -11.51 5.75 -12.47
CA ALA A 56 -12.83 5.21 -12.15
C ALA A 56 -13.63 4.87 -13.42
N GLU A 57 -13.43 5.62 -14.50
CA GLU A 57 -14.08 5.40 -15.79
C GLU A 57 -13.80 4.00 -16.35
N ARG A 58 -12.57 3.52 -16.24
CA ARG A 58 -12.22 2.15 -16.67
C ARG A 58 -13.02 1.09 -15.90
N TRP A 59 -13.17 1.29 -14.60
CA TRP A 59 -13.95 0.40 -13.75
C TRP A 59 -15.45 0.47 -14.09
N ALA A 60 -15.96 1.67 -14.27
CA ALA A 60 -17.36 1.89 -14.66
C ALA A 60 -17.67 1.17 -15.99
N ASN A 61 -16.81 1.33 -16.98
CA ASN A 61 -16.96 0.66 -18.28
C ASN A 61 -16.94 -0.87 -18.15
N ALA A 62 -16.05 -1.40 -17.32
CA ALA A 62 -15.97 -2.84 -17.08
C ALA A 62 -17.24 -3.41 -16.44
N LEU A 63 -17.95 -2.59 -15.65
CA LEU A 63 -19.19 -2.97 -14.98
C LEU A 63 -20.45 -2.55 -15.75
N PHE A 64 -20.29 -1.98 -16.96
CA PHE A 64 -21.39 -1.48 -17.79
C PHE A 64 -22.22 -0.41 -17.06
N MET A 65 -21.55 0.46 -16.32
CA MET A 65 -22.15 1.54 -15.54
C MET A 65 -21.65 2.91 -16.04
N SER A 66 -22.46 3.96 -15.81
CA SER A 66 -21.95 5.32 -15.90
C SER A 66 -20.98 5.61 -14.76
N ASP A 67 -20.14 6.63 -14.93
CA ASP A 67 -19.18 7.03 -13.89
C ASP A 67 -19.86 7.32 -12.55
N SER A 68 -20.94 8.10 -12.58
CA SER A 68 -21.69 8.44 -11.36
C SER A 68 -22.35 7.23 -10.70
N THR A 69 -22.90 6.32 -11.49
CA THR A 69 -23.49 5.08 -10.97
C THR A 69 -22.43 4.18 -10.36
N PHE A 70 -21.27 4.05 -11.01
CA PHE A 70 -20.15 3.30 -10.47
C PHE A 70 -19.69 3.86 -9.12
N ARG A 71 -19.47 5.17 -9.03
CA ARG A 71 -19.00 5.81 -7.80
C ARG A 71 -19.95 5.59 -6.63
N ARG A 72 -21.25 5.70 -6.89
CA ARG A 72 -22.28 5.44 -5.89
C ARG A 72 -22.35 3.96 -5.49
N HIS A 73 -22.27 3.06 -6.47
CA HIS A 73 -22.22 1.62 -6.23
C HIS A 73 -20.99 1.23 -5.39
N PHE A 74 -19.82 1.79 -5.73
CA PHE A 74 -18.59 1.55 -5.00
C PHE A 74 -18.72 2.02 -3.55
N LEU A 75 -19.20 3.23 -3.33
CA LEU A 75 -19.39 3.78 -1.99
C LEU A 75 -20.35 2.91 -1.16
N THR A 76 -21.43 2.44 -1.74
CA THR A 76 -22.40 1.56 -1.08
C THR A 76 -21.77 0.21 -0.70
N GLN A 77 -21.00 -0.38 -1.60
CA GLN A 77 -20.37 -1.68 -1.38
C GLN A 77 -19.21 -1.62 -0.39
N MET A 78 -18.46 -0.51 -0.39
CA MET A 78 -17.17 -0.43 0.31
C MET A 78 -17.21 0.41 1.57
N GLY A 79 -18.21 1.27 1.73
CA GLY A 79 -18.26 2.25 2.82
C GLY A 79 -17.26 3.39 2.69
N MET A 80 -16.58 3.51 1.56
CA MET A 80 -15.67 4.60 1.23
C MET A 80 -15.65 4.85 -0.26
N SER A 81 -15.22 6.05 -0.67
CA SER A 81 -15.14 6.41 -2.08
C SER A 81 -14.06 5.60 -2.80
N PHE A 82 -14.20 5.48 -4.12
CA PHE A 82 -13.19 4.83 -4.96
C PHE A 82 -11.81 5.49 -4.81
N SER A 83 -11.76 6.82 -4.78
CA SER A 83 -10.49 7.55 -4.62
C SER A 83 -9.80 7.22 -3.30
N VAL A 84 -10.54 7.15 -2.21
CA VAL A 84 -10.01 6.80 -0.88
C VAL A 84 -9.54 5.34 -0.87
N TRP A 85 -10.34 4.43 -1.42
CA TRP A 85 -9.98 3.02 -1.50
C TRP A 85 -8.71 2.82 -2.34
N ARG A 86 -8.62 3.50 -3.48
CA ARG A 86 -7.45 3.44 -4.36
C ARG A 86 -6.18 3.90 -3.65
N GLN A 87 -6.25 4.99 -2.90
CA GLN A 87 -5.11 5.46 -2.10
C GLN A 87 -4.71 4.45 -1.04
N ARG A 88 -5.67 3.88 -0.32
CA ARG A 88 -5.41 2.86 0.70
C ARG A 88 -4.78 1.61 0.10
N ALA A 89 -5.27 1.17 -1.03
CA ALA A 89 -4.71 0.02 -1.75
C ALA A 89 -3.26 0.27 -2.16
N CYS A 90 -2.95 1.48 -2.65
CA CYS A 90 -1.58 1.88 -2.96
C CYS A 90 -0.70 1.91 -1.70
N VAL A 91 -1.22 2.37 -0.58
CA VAL A 91 -0.47 2.38 0.69
C VAL A 91 -0.14 0.96 1.15
N VAL A 92 -1.10 0.05 1.11
CA VAL A 92 -0.85 -1.34 1.51
C VAL A 92 0.19 -1.99 0.60
N SER A 93 0.11 -1.77 -0.71
CA SER A 93 1.12 -2.23 -1.65
C SER A 93 2.49 -1.60 -1.38
N ALA A 94 2.51 -0.30 -1.09
CA ALA A 94 3.72 0.42 -0.73
C ALA A 94 4.38 -0.16 0.53
N LEU A 95 3.60 -0.45 1.56
CA LEU A 95 4.11 -1.04 2.79
C LEU A 95 4.82 -2.36 2.52
N ALA A 96 4.22 -3.23 1.72
CA ALA A 96 4.83 -4.50 1.34
C ALA A 96 6.16 -4.30 0.61
N LEU A 97 6.23 -3.34 -0.31
CA LEU A 97 7.44 -3.04 -1.06
C LEU A 97 8.52 -2.40 -0.17
N LEU A 98 8.14 -1.47 0.70
CA LEU A 98 9.08 -0.81 1.61
C LEU A 98 9.69 -1.78 2.61
N ILE A 99 8.91 -2.70 3.14
CA ILE A 99 9.39 -3.73 4.08
C ILE A 99 10.44 -4.63 3.42
N THR A 100 10.32 -4.91 2.14
CA THR A 100 11.31 -5.69 1.40
C THR A 100 12.58 -4.91 1.07
N GLY A 101 12.65 -3.64 1.41
CA GLY A 101 13.82 -2.80 1.21
C GLY A 101 13.87 -2.04 -0.10
N LYS A 102 12.79 -2.00 -0.87
CA LYS A 102 12.77 -1.20 -2.10
C LYS A 102 12.91 0.28 -1.78
N PRO A 103 13.73 1.01 -2.53
CA PRO A 103 13.88 2.46 -2.34
C PRO A 103 12.54 3.18 -2.50
N VAL A 104 12.33 4.23 -1.70
CA VAL A 104 11.10 5.02 -1.73
C VAL A 104 10.81 5.56 -3.13
N ASN A 105 11.82 5.98 -3.87
CA ASN A 105 11.67 6.46 -5.25
C ASN A 105 11.09 5.39 -6.16
N GLU A 106 11.57 4.16 -6.08
CA GLU A 106 11.07 3.04 -6.88
C GLU A 106 9.63 2.70 -6.51
N VAL A 107 9.32 2.70 -5.22
CA VAL A 107 7.96 2.44 -4.75
C VAL A 107 7.00 3.49 -5.30
N ALA A 108 7.37 4.76 -5.25
CA ALA A 108 6.56 5.86 -5.78
C ALA A 108 6.27 5.67 -7.27
N LEU A 109 7.31 5.40 -8.07
CA LEU A 109 7.17 5.20 -9.51
C LEU A 109 6.36 3.95 -9.83
N THR A 110 6.56 2.87 -9.11
CA THR A 110 5.81 1.62 -9.30
C THR A 110 4.31 1.84 -9.11
N LEU A 111 3.93 2.70 -8.19
CA LEU A 111 2.53 3.02 -7.90
C LEU A 111 1.96 4.14 -8.78
N GLY A 112 2.74 4.64 -9.74
CA GLY A 112 2.29 5.63 -10.71
C GLY A 112 2.44 7.08 -10.28
N TYR A 113 3.15 7.37 -9.20
CA TYR A 113 3.44 8.75 -8.79
C TYR A 113 4.55 9.34 -9.65
N ASP A 114 4.44 10.62 -9.96
CA ASP A 114 5.42 11.33 -10.79
C ASP A 114 6.76 11.51 -10.06
N ASN A 115 6.72 11.57 -8.73
CA ASN A 115 7.91 11.74 -7.91
C ASN A 115 7.69 11.21 -6.49
N ALA A 116 8.78 11.03 -5.78
CA ALA A 116 8.76 10.54 -4.40
C ALA A 116 8.04 11.50 -3.43
N SER A 117 8.11 12.79 -3.69
CA SER A 117 7.51 13.82 -2.83
C SER A 117 5.98 13.71 -2.80
N SER A 118 5.35 13.58 -3.97
CA SER A 118 3.89 13.41 -4.08
C SER A 118 3.42 12.14 -3.38
N PHE A 119 4.15 11.06 -3.58
CA PHE A 119 3.90 9.79 -2.91
C PHE A 119 4.02 9.92 -1.39
N ALA A 120 5.12 10.51 -0.91
CA ALA A 120 5.38 10.67 0.51
C ALA A 120 4.31 11.51 1.21
N THR A 121 3.83 12.57 0.56
CA THR A 121 2.76 13.42 1.08
C THR A 121 1.47 12.62 1.27
N MET A 122 1.07 11.84 0.26
CA MET A 122 -0.10 10.98 0.35
C MET A 122 0.08 9.91 1.43
N PHE A 123 1.22 9.24 1.41
CA PHE A 123 1.52 8.15 2.34
C PHE A 123 1.45 8.62 3.80
N ARG A 124 2.07 9.75 4.10
CA ARG A 124 2.05 10.33 5.44
C ARG A 124 0.65 10.76 5.87
N ARG A 125 -0.15 11.29 4.95
CA ARG A 125 -1.54 11.65 5.24
C ARG A 125 -2.37 10.42 5.62
N VAL A 126 -2.16 9.29 4.95
CA VAL A 126 -2.93 8.05 5.19
C VAL A 126 -2.42 7.30 6.41
N THR A 127 -1.10 7.18 6.58
CA THR A 127 -0.49 6.35 7.64
C THR A 127 -0.09 7.12 8.89
N GLY A 128 0.07 8.45 8.79
CA GLY A 128 0.62 9.27 9.87
C GLY A 128 2.15 9.31 9.92
N GLN A 129 2.83 8.49 9.11
CA GLN A 129 4.29 8.37 9.10
C GLN A 129 4.83 8.49 7.68
N PRO A 130 6.06 9.01 7.49
CA PRO A 130 6.68 9.01 6.17
C PRO A 130 7.02 7.59 5.70
N PRO A 131 7.13 7.35 4.37
CA PRO A 131 7.47 6.03 3.86
C PRO A 131 8.76 5.45 4.42
N SER A 132 9.76 6.29 4.66
CA SER A 132 11.06 5.86 5.21
C SER A 132 10.94 5.23 6.59
N TYR A 133 9.89 5.54 7.34
CA TYR A 133 9.63 4.95 8.65
C TYR A 133 9.52 3.43 8.58
N TYR A 134 8.98 2.89 7.48
CA TYR A 134 8.76 1.46 7.29
C TYR A 134 9.90 0.78 6.54
N HIS A 135 10.90 1.53 6.08
CA HIS A 135 12.03 0.97 5.35
C HIS A 135 13.02 0.30 6.30
N PRO A 136 13.56 -0.91 5.99
CA PRO A 136 14.49 -1.63 6.87
C PRO A 136 15.71 -0.82 7.28
N ALA A 137 16.23 0.04 6.40
CA ALA A 137 17.39 0.88 6.70
C ALA A 137 17.13 1.82 7.87
N LEU A 138 15.95 2.45 7.92
CA LEU A 138 15.56 3.31 9.03
C LEU A 138 15.25 2.50 10.28
N PHE A 139 14.58 1.37 10.12
CA PHE A 139 14.26 0.46 11.21
C PHE A 139 15.53 -0.01 11.92
N LYS A 140 16.57 -0.39 11.16
CA LYS A 140 17.89 -0.75 11.69
C LYS A 140 18.50 0.41 12.48
N LYS A 141 18.36 1.64 11.99
CA LYS A 141 18.91 2.83 12.63
C LYS A 141 18.30 3.07 14.02
N PHE A 142 16.98 2.84 14.17
CA PHE A 142 16.30 3.07 15.45
C PHE A 142 16.40 1.88 16.42
N HIS A 143 16.50 0.66 15.92
CA HIS A 143 16.50 -0.55 16.74
C HIS A 143 17.88 -1.20 16.84
N GLY A 144 18.84 -0.76 16.04
CA GLY A 144 20.21 -1.28 16.04
C GLY A 144 21.21 -0.51 16.89
N THR A 145 20.80 0.55 17.54
CA THR A 145 21.71 1.44 18.30
C THR A 145 21.88 1.05 19.76
N GLY A 146 21.45 -0.14 20.16
CA GLY A 146 21.63 -0.63 21.52
C GLY A 146 23.07 -1.04 21.90
N HIS A 147 24.05 -0.90 21.00
CA HIS A 147 25.42 -1.31 21.24
C HIS A 147 26.42 -0.27 20.75
N ARG A 148 26.46 0.88 21.40
CA ARG A 148 27.70 1.62 21.55
C ARG A 148 28.09 1.59 23.03
N SER A 149 28.86 0.58 23.34
CA SER A 149 29.71 0.62 24.49
C SER A 149 30.85 1.60 24.23
#